data_53bafebed3835ac3a6e313f5d6fa05be
#
_entry.id   53bafebed3835ac3a6e313f5d6fa05be
#
_cell.length_a   1.000
_cell.length_b   1.000
_cell.length_c   1.000
_cell.angle_alpha   90.00
_cell.angle_beta   90.00
_cell.angle_gamma   90.00
#
_symmetry.space_group_name_H-M   'P 1'
#
loop_
_entity.id
_entity.type
_entity.pdbx_description
1 polymer ?
#
loop_
_entity_poly.entity_id
_entity_poly.type
_entity_poly.pdbx_seq_one_letter_code
_entity_poly.pdbx_strand_id
1 'polypeptide(L)'
;MNEMVKVNSSLNIARHRNYDILMGMRNEVTIITQRVKIDIDDMDDYFYDLYEEVQKNNFQIVGSPSAVFYDEEYIPSNSDIELRIPVMQGNDEDVAQEYEMKQLSPHHIVTTMHYGSYDYIGYAYIALEEWIERNGYVIINSPYEVYIKGPECDCLAEEYVTQICFLVTKIE
;
A
#
# COMPACT_ATOMS: atom_id res chain seq x y z
N MET A 1 3.33 -25.52 -22.60
CA MET A 1 4.00 -24.27 -22.98
C MET A 1 4.79 -23.81 -21.78
N ASN A 2 6.12 -23.80 -21.90
CA ASN A 2 7.06 -23.77 -20.79
C ASN A 2 6.93 -22.53 -19.89
N GLU A 3 7.07 -22.71 -18.56
CA GLU A 3 7.17 -21.63 -17.58
C GLU A 3 8.23 -20.56 -17.95
N MET A 4 9.34 -20.98 -18.59
CA MET A 4 10.35 -20.04 -19.08
C MET A 4 9.83 -19.07 -20.17
N VAL A 5 8.83 -19.45 -20.95
CA VAL A 5 8.22 -18.55 -21.96
C VAL A 5 7.30 -17.54 -21.28
N LYS A 6 6.62 -17.92 -20.18
CA LYS A 6 5.82 -16.99 -19.37
C LYS A 6 6.69 -15.99 -18.62
N VAL A 7 7.80 -16.42 -18.03
CA VAL A 7 8.75 -15.54 -17.34
C VAL A 7 9.39 -14.55 -18.31
N ASN A 8 9.78 -15.00 -19.51
CA ASN A 8 10.35 -14.11 -20.54
C ASN A 8 9.33 -13.12 -21.12
N SER A 9 8.07 -13.51 -21.27
CA SER A 9 7.02 -12.58 -21.73
C SER A 9 6.68 -11.54 -20.62
N SER A 10 6.65 -11.96 -19.36
CA SER A 10 6.45 -11.08 -18.22
C SER A 10 7.58 -10.08 -18.05
N LEU A 11 8.84 -10.51 -18.16
CA LEU A 11 10.02 -9.64 -18.15
C LEU A 11 10.06 -8.65 -19.31
N ASN A 12 9.55 -9.03 -20.49
CA ASN A 12 9.43 -8.12 -21.64
C ASN A 12 8.32 -7.07 -21.43
N ILE A 13 7.22 -7.43 -20.80
CA ILE A 13 6.14 -6.48 -20.43
C ILE A 13 6.65 -5.48 -19.40
N ALA A 14 7.46 -5.92 -18.41
CA ALA A 14 8.07 -5.06 -17.39
C ALA A 14 8.98 -3.98 -17.98
N ARG A 15 9.81 -4.35 -18.97
CA ARG A 15 10.74 -3.41 -19.64
C ARG A 15 10.04 -2.31 -20.44
N HIS A 16 8.74 -2.44 -20.71
CA HIS A 16 7.95 -1.49 -21.48
C HIS A 16 6.98 -0.66 -20.65
N ARG A 17 6.85 -0.91 -19.35
CA ARG A 17 6.04 -0.04 -18.46
C ARG A 17 6.93 1.06 -17.92
N ASN A 18 6.77 2.27 -18.46
CA ASN A 18 7.36 3.46 -17.87
C ASN A 18 6.53 3.86 -16.65
N TYR A 19 7.14 3.80 -15.49
CA TYR A 19 6.57 4.34 -14.25
C TYR A 19 7.15 5.74 -14.02
N ASP A 20 6.27 6.71 -13.81
CA ASP A 20 6.65 8.05 -13.38
C ASP A 20 6.96 8.01 -11.89
N ILE A 21 8.25 8.11 -11.55
CA ILE A 21 8.72 8.09 -10.18
C ILE A 21 8.79 9.53 -9.65
N LEU A 22 8.12 9.77 -8.54
CA LEU A 22 8.05 11.08 -7.90
C LEU A 22 8.63 11.02 -6.48
N MET A 23 9.33 12.08 -6.11
CA MET A 23 9.62 12.36 -4.71
C MET A 23 8.55 13.28 -4.15
N GLY A 24 8.12 12.99 -2.92
CA GLY A 24 7.13 13.78 -2.22
C GLY A 24 7.33 13.77 -0.71
N MET A 25 6.37 14.38 -0.06
CA MET A 25 6.24 14.37 1.40
C MET A 25 4.85 13.83 1.75
N ARG A 26 4.79 12.74 2.52
CA ARG A 26 3.55 12.39 3.20
C ARG A 26 3.38 13.34 4.38
N ASN A 27 2.25 14.04 4.42
CA ASN A 27 1.90 14.91 5.53
C ASN A 27 1.54 14.10 6.77
N GLU A 28 1.51 14.77 7.92
CA GLU A 28 0.95 14.21 9.14
C GLU A 28 -0.49 13.76 8.91
N VAL A 29 -0.85 12.60 9.42
CA VAL A 29 -2.19 12.04 9.30
C VAL A 29 -2.51 11.14 10.49
N THR A 30 -3.75 11.24 10.99
CA THR A 30 -4.30 10.30 11.96
C THR A 30 -4.95 9.13 11.21
N ILE A 31 -4.70 7.92 11.68
CA ILE A 31 -5.26 6.70 11.13
C ILE A 31 -5.92 5.85 12.20
N ILE A 32 -6.94 5.08 11.81
CA ILE A 32 -7.35 3.87 12.53
C ILE A 32 -6.72 2.69 11.79
N THR A 33 -6.12 1.79 12.55
CA THR A 33 -5.29 0.74 11.99
C THR A 33 -5.45 -0.59 12.72
N GLN A 34 -5.18 -1.67 11.99
CA GLN A 34 -5.07 -3.02 12.51
C GLN A 34 -3.88 -3.73 11.86
N ARG A 35 -2.96 -4.29 12.66
CA ARG A 35 -1.89 -5.16 12.17
C ARG A 35 -2.26 -6.60 12.45
N VAL A 36 -2.28 -7.41 11.40
CA VAL A 36 -2.73 -8.80 11.42
C VAL A 36 -1.83 -9.68 10.57
N LYS A 37 -1.86 -11.00 10.83
CA LYS A 37 -1.29 -12.01 9.95
C LYS A 37 -2.43 -12.74 9.27
N ILE A 38 -2.56 -12.53 7.96
CA ILE A 38 -3.69 -13.02 7.15
C ILE A 38 -3.22 -13.48 5.78
N ASP A 39 -4.05 -14.23 5.11
CA ASP A 39 -3.90 -14.47 3.68
C ASP A 39 -4.28 -13.20 2.93
N ILE A 40 -3.51 -12.85 1.89
CA ILE A 40 -3.73 -11.61 1.13
C ILE A 40 -5.14 -11.55 0.51
N ASP A 41 -5.68 -12.70 0.14
CA ASP A 41 -7.03 -12.81 -0.42
C ASP A 41 -8.14 -12.43 0.57
N ASP A 42 -7.84 -12.42 1.87
CA ASP A 42 -8.79 -12.04 2.93
C ASP A 42 -8.75 -10.53 3.27
N MET A 43 -7.86 -9.74 2.65
CA MET A 43 -7.68 -8.32 2.99
C MET A 43 -8.96 -7.50 2.89
N ASP A 44 -9.81 -7.80 1.91
CA ASP A 44 -11.05 -7.05 1.69
C ASP A 44 -12.03 -7.20 2.86
N ASP A 45 -12.13 -8.40 3.44
CA ASP A 45 -12.97 -8.67 4.62
C ASP A 45 -12.45 -7.87 5.84
N TYR A 46 -11.13 -7.85 6.05
CA TYR A 46 -10.51 -7.08 7.14
C TYR A 46 -10.64 -5.56 6.94
N PHE A 47 -10.55 -5.06 5.70
CA PHE A 47 -10.85 -3.66 5.41
C PHE A 47 -12.32 -3.32 5.67
N TYR A 48 -13.24 -4.22 5.33
CA TYR A 48 -14.66 -4.04 5.63
C TYR A 48 -14.89 -3.86 7.13
N ASP A 49 -14.34 -4.75 7.96
CA ASP A 49 -14.46 -4.69 9.42
C ASP A 49 -13.82 -3.40 9.99
N LEU A 50 -12.68 -2.97 9.44
CA LEU A 50 -12.02 -1.73 9.82
C LEU A 50 -12.87 -0.49 9.47
N TYR A 51 -13.55 -0.50 8.32
CA TYR A 51 -14.49 0.55 7.93
C TYR A 51 -15.70 0.60 8.86
N GLU A 52 -16.25 -0.55 9.25
CA GLU A 52 -17.35 -0.65 10.22
C GLU A 52 -16.94 -0.02 11.57
N GLU A 53 -15.74 -0.31 12.05
CA GLU A 53 -15.21 0.28 13.30
C GLU A 53 -15.05 1.80 13.20
N VAL A 54 -14.52 2.30 12.09
CA VAL A 54 -14.37 3.74 11.81
C VAL A 54 -15.74 4.44 11.82
N GLN A 55 -16.75 3.87 11.18
CA GLN A 55 -18.10 4.43 11.12
C GLN A 55 -18.80 4.38 12.47
N LYS A 56 -18.70 3.27 13.20
CA LYS A 56 -19.29 3.08 14.53
C LYS A 56 -18.82 4.15 15.53
N ASN A 57 -17.57 4.56 15.43
CA ASN A 57 -16.97 5.59 16.30
C ASN A 57 -17.06 7.01 15.72
N ASN A 58 -17.85 7.21 14.68
CA ASN A 58 -18.13 8.50 14.05
C ASN A 58 -16.88 9.24 13.54
N PHE A 59 -15.83 8.50 13.15
CA PHE A 59 -14.69 9.10 12.49
C PHE A 59 -15.05 9.54 11.08
N GLN A 60 -14.51 10.69 10.67
CA GLN A 60 -14.59 11.14 9.29
C GLN A 60 -13.40 10.58 8.49
N ILE A 61 -13.68 9.81 7.44
CA ILE A 61 -12.66 9.31 6.52
C ILE A 61 -12.16 10.46 5.64
N VAL A 62 -10.84 10.66 5.56
CA VAL A 62 -10.22 11.81 4.87
C VAL A 62 -9.27 11.41 3.73
N GLY A 63 -9.23 10.15 3.38
CA GLY A 63 -8.40 9.66 2.28
C GLY A 63 -8.61 8.18 2.00
N SER A 64 -7.87 7.67 1.03
CA SER A 64 -7.92 6.28 0.61
C SER A 64 -7.31 5.34 1.66
N PRO A 65 -7.81 4.11 1.79
CA PRO A 65 -7.22 3.10 2.65
C PRO A 65 -5.83 2.71 2.13
N SER A 66 -5.00 2.19 3.03
CA SER A 66 -3.65 1.72 2.69
C SER A 66 -3.28 0.47 3.47
N ALA A 67 -2.31 -0.27 2.97
CA ALA A 67 -1.73 -1.41 3.65
C ALA A 67 -0.19 -1.32 3.65
N VAL A 68 0.42 -1.64 4.80
CA VAL A 68 1.86 -1.82 4.95
C VAL A 68 2.17 -3.30 4.93
N PHE A 69 3.16 -3.72 4.17
CA PHE A 69 3.62 -5.10 4.07
C PHE A 69 4.97 -5.22 4.80
N TYR A 70 4.97 -5.97 5.90
CA TYR A 70 6.15 -6.07 6.79
C TYR A 70 7.08 -7.23 6.44
N ASP A 71 6.62 -8.20 5.64
CA ASP A 71 7.45 -9.29 5.18
C ASP A 71 8.48 -8.80 4.17
N GLU A 72 9.73 -9.30 4.26
CA GLU A 72 10.82 -8.93 3.34
C GLU A 72 10.58 -9.45 1.91
N GLU A 73 9.84 -10.55 1.79
CA GLU A 73 9.46 -11.16 0.51
C GLU A 73 7.94 -11.25 0.39
N TYR A 74 7.45 -11.36 -0.83
CA TYR A 74 6.03 -11.58 -1.07
C TYR A 74 5.58 -12.95 -0.54
N ILE A 75 4.75 -12.93 0.49
CA ILE A 75 4.15 -14.11 1.11
C ILE A 75 2.63 -13.99 1.00
N PRO A 76 1.94 -14.77 0.14
CA PRO A 76 0.50 -14.64 -0.03
C PRO A 76 -0.31 -15.18 1.16
N SER A 77 0.24 -16.16 1.89
CA SER A 77 -0.42 -16.77 3.05
C SER A 77 0.26 -16.37 4.34
N ASN A 78 -0.56 -16.01 5.34
CA ASN A 78 -0.09 -15.58 6.66
C ASN A 78 0.87 -14.36 6.59
N SER A 79 0.58 -13.43 5.68
CA SER A 79 1.31 -12.16 5.53
C SER A 79 1.12 -11.25 6.74
N ASP A 80 2.21 -10.60 7.16
CA ASP A 80 2.19 -9.59 8.22
C ASP A 80 1.85 -8.22 7.62
N ILE A 81 0.59 -7.81 7.78
CA ILE A 81 0.02 -6.63 7.11
C ILE A 81 -0.57 -5.68 8.15
N GLU A 82 -0.38 -4.39 7.96
CA GLU A 82 -1.08 -3.35 8.71
C GLU A 82 -2.03 -2.59 7.80
N LEU A 83 -3.32 -2.74 8.05
CA LEU A 83 -4.39 -2.02 7.34
C LEU A 83 -4.61 -0.66 7.99
N ARG A 84 -4.83 0.37 7.18
CA ARG A 84 -4.94 1.77 7.63
C ARG A 84 -6.06 2.51 6.93
N ILE A 85 -6.87 3.23 7.70
CA ILE A 85 -7.86 4.19 7.18
C ILE A 85 -7.52 5.57 7.75
N PRO A 86 -7.24 6.59 6.91
CA PRO A 86 -6.99 7.94 7.37
C PRO A 86 -8.28 8.61 7.81
N VAL A 87 -8.24 9.20 9.00
CA VAL A 87 -9.42 9.75 9.66
C VAL A 87 -9.16 11.11 10.31
N MET A 88 -10.23 11.83 10.59
CA MET A 88 -10.26 12.96 11.50
C MET A 88 -11.59 12.95 12.26
N GLN A 89 -11.62 13.65 13.40
CA GLN A 89 -12.81 13.85 14.21
C GLN A 89 -13.58 12.56 14.50
N GLY A 90 -13.45 12.01 15.67
CA GLY A 90 -14.16 10.80 16.08
C GLY A 90 -14.00 10.56 17.56
N ASN A 91 -14.58 9.46 18.04
CA ASN A 91 -14.49 9.05 19.42
C ASN A 91 -13.45 7.92 19.55
N ASP A 92 -12.25 8.25 20.04
CA ASP A 92 -11.15 7.31 20.22
C ASP A 92 -11.30 6.45 21.48
N GLU A 93 -12.12 6.88 22.45
CA GLU A 93 -12.33 6.13 23.72
C GLU A 93 -13.05 4.80 23.50
N ASP A 94 -13.85 4.68 22.44
CA ASP A 94 -14.67 3.51 22.14
C ASP A 94 -14.09 2.61 21.04
N VAL A 95 -12.88 2.89 20.56
CA VAL A 95 -12.19 2.04 19.57
C VAL A 95 -11.89 0.67 20.18
N ALA A 96 -12.34 -0.41 19.53
CA ALA A 96 -12.17 -1.76 20.03
C ALA A 96 -10.68 -2.15 20.12
N GLN A 97 -10.33 -3.08 21.03
CA GLN A 97 -8.94 -3.39 21.39
C GLN A 97 -8.09 -3.96 20.24
N GLU A 98 -8.72 -4.55 19.25
CA GLU A 98 -8.05 -5.06 18.05
C GLU A 98 -7.63 -3.97 17.07
N TYR A 99 -8.11 -2.76 17.24
CA TYR A 99 -7.78 -1.59 16.43
C TYR A 99 -7.00 -0.55 17.26
N GLU A 100 -6.26 0.29 16.58
CA GLU A 100 -5.45 1.33 17.20
C GLU A 100 -5.58 2.63 16.44
N MET A 101 -5.70 3.74 17.17
CA MET A 101 -5.57 5.07 16.61
C MET A 101 -4.11 5.50 16.67
N LYS A 102 -3.52 5.86 15.53
CA LYS A 102 -2.14 6.35 15.42
C LYS A 102 -2.06 7.67 14.69
N GLN A 103 -1.11 8.49 15.11
CA GLN A 103 -0.70 9.67 14.37
C GLN A 103 0.61 9.39 13.63
N LEU A 104 0.58 9.43 12.32
CA LEU A 104 1.76 9.22 11.48
C LEU A 104 2.44 10.56 11.21
N SER A 105 3.73 10.66 11.55
CA SER A 105 4.53 11.85 11.29
C SER A 105 4.79 12.07 9.80
N PRO A 106 5.07 13.31 9.36
CA PRO A 106 5.49 13.59 7.99
C PRO A 106 6.76 12.80 7.61
N HIS A 107 6.79 12.29 6.39
CA HIS A 107 7.94 11.55 5.87
C HIS A 107 8.22 11.86 4.40
N HIS A 108 9.52 11.88 4.02
CA HIS A 108 9.90 11.83 2.62
C HIS A 108 9.58 10.46 2.04
N ILE A 109 8.94 10.48 0.89
CA ILE A 109 8.56 9.28 0.13
C ILE A 109 9.05 9.36 -1.30
N VAL A 110 9.38 8.19 -1.85
CA VAL A 110 9.48 7.95 -3.29
C VAL A 110 8.27 7.12 -3.68
N THR A 111 7.55 7.53 -4.70
CA THR A 111 6.24 6.96 -5.05
C THR A 111 6.02 6.87 -6.54
N THR A 112 5.15 5.95 -6.93
CA THR A 112 4.61 5.86 -8.28
C THR A 112 3.16 5.38 -8.25
N MET A 113 2.46 5.58 -9.37
CA MET A 113 1.11 5.06 -9.59
C MET A 113 1.16 3.81 -10.45
N HIS A 114 0.53 2.74 -9.98
CA HIS A 114 0.28 1.54 -10.74
C HIS A 114 -1.17 1.55 -11.22
N TYR A 115 -1.37 1.46 -12.53
CA TYR A 115 -2.67 1.35 -13.17
C TYR A 115 -2.88 -0.07 -13.65
N GLY A 116 -3.93 -0.72 -13.17
CA GLY A 116 -4.32 -2.07 -13.56
C GLY A 116 -4.25 -3.10 -12.44
N SER A 117 -4.34 -4.35 -12.83
CA SER A 117 -4.39 -5.52 -11.94
C SER A 117 -3.18 -5.60 -11.00
N TYR A 118 -3.42 -6.08 -9.78
CA TYR A 118 -2.36 -6.39 -8.80
C TYR A 118 -1.37 -7.47 -9.28
N ASP A 119 -1.74 -8.29 -10.26
CA ASP A 119 -0.83 -9.29 -10.86
C ASP A 119 0.45 -8.68 -11.42
N TYR A 120 0.42 -7.39 -11.74
CA TYR A 120 1.53 -6.65 -12.35
C TYR A 120 2.15 -5.59 -11.44
N ILE A 121 1.66 -5.46 -10.19
CA ILE A 121 2.13 -4.41 -9.27
C ILE A 121 3.62 -4.52 -8.93
N GLY A 122 4.18 -5.73 -8.97
CA GLY A 122 5.60 -5.99 -8.73
C GLY A 122 6.54 -5.19 -9.64
N TYR A 123 6.09 -4.82 -10.84
CA TYR A 123 6.90 -3.97 -11.74
C TYR A 123 7.05 -2.53 -11.24
N ALA A 124 6.04 -2.01 -10.54
CA ALA A 124 6.13 -0.71 -9.89
C ALA A 124 7.14 -0.73 -8.74
N TYR A 125 7.17 -1.81 -7.95
CA TYR A 125 8.16 -2.01 -6.89
C TYR A 125 9.58 -2.01 -7.45
N ILE A 126 9.85 -2.80 -8.49
CA ILE A 126 11.16 -2.87 -9.14
C ILE A 126 11.60 -1.49 -9.65
N ALA A 127 10.69 -0.74 -10.29
CA ALA A 127 10.99 0.58 -10.81
C ALA A 127 11.35 1.58 -9.68
N LEU A 128 10.65 1.51 -8.56
CA LEU A 128 10.91 2.34 -7.37
C LEU A 128 12.26 2.00 -6.73
N GLU A 129 12.54 0.72 -6.50
CA GLU A 129 13.81 0.25 -5.91
C GLU A 129 15.01 0.64 -6.76
N GLU A 130 14.95 0.43 -8.09
CA GLU A 130 16.00 0.84 -9.02
C GLU A 130 16.22 2.36 -9.01
N TRP A 131 15.15 3.15 -8.93
CA TRP A 131 15.24 4.60 -8.86
C TRP A 131 15.89 5.05 -7.55
N ILE A 132 15.47 4.47 -6.42
CA ILE A 132 15.98 4.77 -5.08
C ILE A 132 17.49 4.52 -5.03
N GLU A 133 17.94 3.36 -5.49
CA GLU A 133 19.36 2.99 -5.53
C GLU A 133 20.16 3.96 -6.43
N ARG A 134 19.71 4.21 -7.64
CA ARG A 134 20.41 5.09 -8.62
C ARG A 134 20.53 6.55 -8.17
N ASN A 135 19.61 7.02 -7.33
CA ASN A 135 19.58 8.42 -6.88
C ASN A 135 20.21 8.63 -5.48
N GLY A 136 20.80 7.59 -4.89
CA GLY A 136 21.52 7.71 -3.62
C GLY A 136 20.59 7.87 -2.42
N TYR A 137 19.45 7.18 -2.43
CA TYR A 137 18.56 7.06 -1.29
C TYR A 137 18.62 5.65 -0.71
N VAL A 138 18.21 5.52 0.55
CA VAL A 138 17.99 4.23 1.22
C VAL A 138 16.57 4.15 1.74
N ILE A 139 16.00 2.96 1.66
CA ILE A 139 14.69 2.64 2.22
C ILE A 139 14.86 2.52 3.73
N ILE A 140 14.01 3.20 4.49
CA ILE A 140 14.10 3.26 5.95
C ILE A 140 12.99 2.51 6.66
N ASN A 141 11.98 2.04 5.94
CA ASN A 141 10.86 1.30 6.53
C ASN A 141 10.16 0.45 5.46
N SER A 142 9.24 -0.40 5.89
CA SER A 142 8.42 -1.21 5.00
C SER A 142 7.61 -0.33 4.04
N PRO A 143 7.46 -0.72 2.76
CA PRO A 143 6.63 -0.01 1.80
C PRO A 143 5.15 -0.13 2.15
N TYR A 144 4.37 0.79 1.62
CA TYR A 144 2.92 0.72 1.73
C TYR A 144 2.24 1.03 0.39
N GLU A 145 1.07 0.46 0.23
CA GLU A 145 0.20 0.65 -0.92
C GLU A 145 -1.02 1.46 -0.50
N VAL A 146 -1.37 2.48 -1.29
CA VAL A 146 -2.60 3.27 -1.11
C VAL A 146 -3.58 2.88 -2.20
N TYR A 147 -4.74 2.39 -1.83
CA TYR A 147 -5.76 1.89 -2.75
C TYR A 147 -6.70 3.03 -3.15
N ILE A 148 -6.37 3.74 -4.23
CA ILE A 148 -7.14 4.88 -4.73
C ILE A 148 -8.41 4.41 -5.42
N LYS A 149 -8.31 3.31 -6.16
CA LYS A 149 -9.41 2.61 -6.80
C LYS A 149 -9.09 1.12 -6.80
N GLY A 150 -9.89 0.32 -6.15
CA GLY A 150 -9.64 -1.10 -5.93
C GLY A 150 -10.90 -1.95 -6.06
N PRO A 151 -10.95 -3.15 -5.48
CA PRO A 151 -12.05 -4.09 -5.61
C PRO A 151 -13.43 -3.55 -5.19
N GLU A 152 -13.46 -2.55 -4.30
CA GLU A 152 -14.67 -1.87 -3.85
C GLU A 152 -15.35 -1.02 -4.94
N CYS A 153 -14.62 -0.66 -6.01
CA CYS A 153 -15.26 -0.08 -7.17
C CYS A 153 -15.92 -1.21 -7.97
N ASP A 154 -17.13 -1.08 -8.39
CA ASP A 154 -17.78 -2.02 -9.31
C ASP A 154 -17.16 -1.90 -10.72
N CYS A 155 -15.86 -2.25 -10.83
CA CYS A 155 -15.03 -2.02 -12.02
C CYS A 155 -14.12 -3.23 -12.30
N LEU A 156 -13.50 -3.26 -13.47
CA LEU A 156 -12.56 -4.30 -13.85
C LEU A 156 -11.19 -4.08 -13.18
N ALA A 157 -10.44 -5.15 -12.93
CA ALA A 157 -9.11 -5.07 -12.32
C ALA A 157 -8.11 -4.22 -13.13
N GLU A 158 -8.31 -4.10 -14.45
CA GLU A 158 -7.52 -3.20 -15.33
C GLU A 158 -7.75 -1.72 -15.03
N GLU A 159 -8.82 -1.37 -14.30
CA GLU A 159 -9.16 0.00 -13.91
C GLU A 159 -8.66 0.36 -12.51
N TYR A 160 -8.05 -0.57 -11.77
CA TYR A 160 -7.52 -0.30 -10.44
C TYR A 160 -6.41 0.75 -10.50
N VAL A 161 -6.31 1.52 -9.43
CA VAL A 161 -5.28 2.55 -9.25
C VAL A 161 -4.68 2.40 -7.86
N THR A 162 -3.41 2.02 -7.81
CA THR A 162 -2.68 1.83 -6.55
C THR A 162 -1.45 2.73 -6.54
N GLN A 163 -1.28 3.51 -5.49
CA GLN A 163 -0.07 4.25 -5.25
C GLN A 163 0.87 3.42 -4.37
N ILE A 164 2.10 3.19 -4.82
CA ILE A 164 3.13 2.51 -4.03
C ILE A 164 4.07 3.57 -3.47
N CYS A 165 4.37 3.48 -2.18
CA CYS A 165 5.18 4.45 -1.45
C CYS A 165 6.30 3.75 -0.68
N PHE A 166 7.53 4.22 -0.86
CA PHE A 166 8.68 3.88 -0.04
C PHE A 166 9.10 5.08 0.81
N LEU A 167 9.31 4.85 2.10
CA LEU A 167 9.92 5.84 2.98
C LEU A 167 11.43 5.80 2.77
N VAL A 168 12.02 6.95 2.53
CA VAL A 168 13.43 7.04 2.16
C VAL A 168 14.16 8.14 2.92
N THR A 169 15.47 7.96 3.06
CA THR A 169 16.40 9.02 3.45
C THR A 169 17.56 9.09 2.46
N LYS A 170 18.19 10.24 2.33
CA LYS A 170 19.33 10.40 1.44
C LYS A 170 20.59 9.85 2.11
N ILE A 171 21.43 9.16 1.32
CA ILE A 171 22.76 8.77 1.76
C ILE A 171 23.63 10.03 1.83
N GLU A 172 24.25 10.31 2.97
CA GLU A 172 25.23 11.38 3.15
C GLU A 172 26.55 11.08 2.45
#